data_04a7b4050e5814e19f705c9f433bc0b3
#
_entry.id   04a7b4050e5814e19f705c9f433bc0b3
#
_cell.length_a   1.000
_cell.length_b   1.000
_cell.length_c   1.000
_cell.angle_alpha   90.00
_cell.angle_beta   90.00
_cell.angle_gamma   90.00
#
_symmetry.space_group_name_H-M   'P 1'
#
loop_
_entity.id
_entity.type
_entity.pdbx_description
1 polymer ?
#
loop_
_entity_poly.entity_id
_entity_poly.type
_entity_poly.pdbx_seq_one_letter_code
_entity_poly.pdbx_strand_id
1 'polypeptide(L)'
;MALAARVAVVGHVEWVTFARVPHVPRPGEIVEATESWDEVGGSGAVAAVQLAKLAGKALFFTALGSDETGSRAEDRLRELGVDVHAARRDVAQRRAWVHLDDEGERTITPIGERIVPHGEDDLPWDELAGVDAVYFTGGDVAALGHARRARRLVATPRAYDTIAGSGVDLDALVRSAKDPGEQHAEEGLDPAPDLVVATAGKEGGEWIGEDRSTGKWKAAELPGPKGDSYGAGDSFAAAFMFALGADLPIDDALALASRAGAHKLAGRAAYDGQLTAADL
;
A
#
# COMPACT_ATOMS: atom_id res chain seq x y z
N MET A 1 12.66 -1.01 -24.30
CA MET A 1 11.36 -1.69 -24.14
C MET A 1 10.60 -0.95 -23.05
N ALA A 2 9.30 -0.77 -23.19
CA ALA A 2 8.50 -0.20 -22.10
C ALA A 2 8.57 -1.16 -20.88
N LEU A 3 8.71 -0.61 -19.68
CA LEU A 3 8.67 -1.38 -18.45
C LEU A 3 7.25 -1.94 -18.27
N ALA A 4 7.12 -3.24 -18.09
CA ALA A 4 5.83 -3.90 -17.97
C ALA A 4 5.92 -5.07 -16.98
N ALA A 5 4.89 -5.20 -16.13
CA ALA A 5 4.68 -6.33 -15.24
C ALA A 5 3.18 -6.55 -15.03
N ARG A 6 2.74 -7.80 -14.96
CA ARG A 6 1.41 -8.15 -14.48
C ARG A 6 1.41 -8.15 -12.96
N VAL A 7 0.54 -7.37 -12.36
CA VAL A 7 0.59 -7.09 -10.94
C VAL A 7 -0.75 -7.30 -10.24
N ALA A 8 -0.68 -7.68 -8.98
CA ALA A 8 -1.85 -7.79 -8.12
C ALA A 8 -1.58 -7.23 -6.71
N VAL A 9 -2.65 -6.92 -6.01
CA VAL A 9 -2.66 -6.60 -4.58
C VAL A 9 -3.59 -7.57 -3.87
N VAL A 10 -3.21 -8.03 -2.70
CA VAL A 10 -4.07 -8.72 -1.74
C VAL A 10 -4.12 -7.86 -0.48
N GLY A 11 -5.31 -7.36 -0.10
CA GLY A 11 -5.35 -6.42 1.00
C GLY A 11 -6.72 -5.83 1.33
N HIS A 12 -6.71 -4.83 2.22
CA HIS A 12 -7.92 -4.22 2.76
C HIS A 12 -8.23 -2.86 2.10
N VAL A 13 -9.48 -2.46 2.28
CA VAL A 13 -10.04 -1.18 1.83
C VAL A 13 -10.65 -0.44 3.02
N GLU A 14 -10.52 0.86 3.04
CA GLU A 14 -11.19 1.77 3.98
C GLU A 14 -11.96 2.83 3.21
N TRP A 15 -13.12 3.24 3.73
CA TRP A 15 -13.79 4.46 3.30
C TRP A 15 -13.31 5.60 4.17
N VAL A 16 -12.60 6.54 3.61
CA VAL A 16 -11.86 7.57 4.36
C VAL A 16 -12.55 8.92 4.25
N THR A 17 -12.84 9.52 5.40
CA THR A 17 -13.20 10.93 5.49
C THR A 17 -11.95 11.72 5.83
N PHE A 18 -11.54 12.58 4.92
CA PHE A 18 -10.44 13.52 5.11
C PHE A 18 -10.98 14.85 5.66
N ALA A 19 -10.25 15.44 6.59
CA ALA A 19 -10.50 16.75 7.11
C ALA A 19 -9.19 17.56 7.15
N ARG A 20 -9.12 18.64 6.41
CA ARG A 20 -8.00 19.57 6.49
C ARG A 20 -8.21 20.50 7.66
N VAL A 21 -7.24 20.54 8.56
CA VAL A 21 -7.29 21.32 9.80
C VAL A 21 -5.98 22.09 9.98
N PRO A 22 -5.98 23.25 10.63
CA PRO A 22 -4.72 23.97 10.96
C PRO A 22 -3.77 23.11 11.81
N HIS A 23 -4.33 22.33 12.72
CA HIS A 23 -3.62 21.35 13.55
C HIS A 23 -4.61 20.29 14.06
N VAL A 24 -4.10 19.14 14.44
CA VAL A 24 -4.93 18.07 15.04
C VAL A 24 -5.48 18.54 16.39
N PRO A 25 -6.81 18.45 16.65
CA PRO A 25 -7.41 18.91 17.90
C PRO A 25 -6.78 18.24 19.14
N ARG A 26 -6.49 19.03 20.14
CA ARG A 26 -6.08 18.54 21.48
C ARG A 26 -7.30 18.23 22.33
N PRO A 27 -7.17 17.45 23.41
CA PRO A 27 -8.27 17.18 24.33
C PRO A 27 -8.95 18.47 24.82
N GLY A 28 -10.28 18.55 24.59
CA GLY A 28 -11.09 19.73 24.96
C GLY A 28 -11.12 20.88 23.94
N GLU A 29 -10.37 20.76 22.84
CA GLU A 29 -10.32 21.77 21.78
C GLU A 29 -11.34 21.48 20.68
N ILE A 30 -11.90 22.52 20.08
CA ILE A 30 -12.73 22.47 18.88
C ILE A 30 -11.93 23.16 17.77
N VAL A 31 -11.62 22.40 16.72
CA VAL A 31 -10.93 22.92 15.54
C VAL A 31 -11.85 22.74 14.34
N GLU A 32 -12.10 23.82 13.60
CA GLU A 32 -12.90 23.77 12.39
C GLU A 32 -12.06 23.27 11.21
N ALA A 33 -12.58 22.27 10.48
CA ALA A 33 -11.99 21.85 9.23
C ALA A 33 -12.22 22.91 8.16
N THR A 34 -11.17 23.33 7.48
CA THR A 34 -11.24 24.26 6.34
C THR A 34 -11.78 23.57 5.09
N GLU A 35 -11.67 22.25 5.02
CA GLU A 35 -12.17 21.42 3.94
C GLU A 35 -12.36 19.99 4.41
N SER A 36 -13.36 19.29 3.84
CA SER A 36 -13.54 17.85 4.05
C SER A 36 -14.07 17.17 2.78
N TRP A 37 -13.69 15.90 2.60
CA TRP A 37 -14.15 15.05 1.50
C TRP A 37 -14.02 13.59 1.87
N ASP A 38 -14.76 12.74 1.16
CA ASP A 38 -14.64 11.28 1.28
C ASP A 38 -13.92 10.72 0.05
N GLU A 39 -13.11 9.68 0.27
CA GLU A 39 -12.49 8.91 -0.81
C GLU A 39 -12.23 7.47 -0.33
N VAL A 40 -12.19 6.51 -1.26
CA VAL A 40 -11.71 5.16 -0.96
C VAL A 40 -10.22 5.21 -0.64
N GLY A 41 -9.76 4.42 0.34
CA GLY A 41 -8.38 4.40 0.81
C GLY A 41 -8.03 3.10 1.51
N GLY A 42 -7.04 3.16 2.40
CA GLY A 42 -6.39 1.98 2.96
C GLY A 42 -5.22 1.51 2.09
N SER A 43 -4.21 0.87 2.69
CA SER A 43 -2.95 0.57 2.00
C SER A 43 -3.14 -0.32 0.76
N GLY A 44 -4.06 -1.29 0.80
CA GLY A 44 -4.38 -2.13 -0.36
C GLY A 44 -4.95 -1.33 -1.51
N ALA A 45 -5.93 -0.47 -1.24
CA ALA A 45 -6.56 0.38 -2.26
C ALA A 45 -5.57 1.37 -2.88
N VAL A 46 -4.77 2.07 -2.05
CA VAL A 46 -3.77 3.03 -2.53
C VAL A 46 -2.73 2.35 -3.43
N ALA A 47 -2.23 1.19 -3.01
CA ALA A 47 -1.29 0.41 -3.80
C ALA A 47 -1.91 -0.09 -5.12
N ALA A 48 -3.15 -0.59 -5.09
CA ALA A 48 -3.83 -1.09 -6.29
C ALA A 48 -4.03 0.01 -7.35
N VAL A 49 -4.41 1.21 -6.93
CA VAL A 49 -4.56 2.36 -7.84
C VAL A 49 -3.21 2.81 -8.40
N GLN A 50 -2.15 2.87 -7.56
CA GLN A 50 -0.81 3.18 -8.05
C GLN A 50 -0.36 2.18 -9.12
N LEU A 51 -0.61 0.90 -8.90
CA LEU A 51 -0.26 -0.16 -9.83
C LEU A 51 -1.10 -0.12 -11.12
N ALA A 52 -2.40 0.15 -11.02
CA ALA A 52 -3.26 0.32 -12.20
C ALA A 52 -2.75 1.46 -13.09
N LYS A 53 -2.28 2.57 -12.48
CA LYS A 53 -1.69 3.70 -13.21
C LYS A 53 -0.35 3.35 -13.88
N LEU A 54 0.52 2.56 -13.22
CA LEU A 54 1.82 2.16 -13.75
C LEU A 54 1.72 1.06 -14.81
N ALA A 55 0.94 0.01 -14.53
CA ALA A 55 0.85 -1.19 -15.38
C ALA A 55 -0.30 -1.14 -16.39
N GLY A 56 -1.17 -0.11 -16.32
CA GLY A 56 -2.40 -0.03 -17.11
C GLY A 56 -3.54 -0.91 -16.57
N LYS A 57 -3.26 -1.91 -15.76
CA LYS A 57 -4.21 -2.78 -15.07
C LYS A 57 -3.56 -3.37 -13.81
N ALA A 58 -4.33 -3.47 -12.71
CA ALA A 58 -3.93 -4.19 -11.51
C ALA A 58 -5.10 -5.03 -11.01
N LEU A 59 -4.85 -6.29 -10.66
CA LEU A 59 -5.82 -7.14 -9.98
C LEU A 59 -5.83 -6.79 -8.49
N PHE A 60 -7.00 -6.68 -7.89
CA PHE A 60 -7.10 -6.40 -6.46
C PHE A 60 -8.03 -7.40 -5.77
N PHE A 61 -7.45 -8.28 -4.97
CA PHE A 61 -8.15 -9.27 -4.16
C PHE A 61 -8.41 -8.68 -2.76
N THR A 62 -9.66 -8.50 -2.41
CA THR A 62 -10.06 -7.81 -1.18
C THR A 62 -11.32 -8.39 -0.58
N ALA A 63 -11.73 -7.87 0.57
CA ALA A 63 -13.07 -8.05 1.09
C ALA A 63 -13.65 -6.70 1.50
N LEU A 64 -14.96 -6.55 1.33
CA LEU A 64 -15.70 -5.32 1.59
C LEU A 64 -16.92 -5.61 2.46
N GLY A 65 -17.39 -4.61 3.19
CA GLY A 65 -18.67 -4.67 3.87
C GLY A 65 -19.83 -4.86 2.89
N SER A 66 -20.93 -5.44 3.36
CA SER A 66 -22.14 -5.63 2.55
C SER A 66 -23.07 -4.40 2.53
N ASP A 67 -22.64 -3.30 3.18
CA ASP A 67 -23.39 -2.04 3.22
C ASP A 67 -23.17 -1.17 1.95
N GLU A 68 -23.90 -0.06 1.88
CA GLU A 68 -23.80 0.90 0.78
C GLU A 68 -22.36 1.46 0.66
N THR A 69 -21.69 1.68 1.79
CA THR A 69 -20.31 2.20 1.79
C THR A 69 -19.33 1.22 1.14
N GLY A 70 -19.47 -0.08 1.40
CA GLY A 70 -18.68 -1.11 0.73
C GLY A 70 -18.92 -1.16 -0.78
N SER A 71 -20.17 -0.98 -1.21
CA SER A 71 -20.53 -0.92 -2.63
C SER A 71 -19.94 0.33 -3.30
N ARG A 72 -20.04 1.49 -2.67
CA ARG A 72 -19.41 2.74 -3.15
C ARG A 72 -17.89 2.63 -3.26
N ALA A 73 -17.24 1.95 -2.31
CA ALA A 73 -15.80 1.74 -2.33
C ALA A 73 -15.37 0.87 -3.52
N GLU A 74 -16.11 -0.19 -3.82
CA GLU A 74 -15.86 -1.04 -4.99
C GLU A 74 -16.02 -0.28 -6.30
N ASP A 75 -17.14 0.44 -6.46
CA ASP A 75 -17.42 1.22 -7.66
C ASP A 75 -16.32 2.27 -7.90
N ARG A 76 -15.91 2.96 -6.83
CA ARG A 76 -14.86 3.97 -6.91
C ARG A 76 -13.49 3.39 -7.32
N LEU A 77 -13.12 2.22 -6.81
CA LEU A 77 -11.89 1.53 -7.22
C LEU A 77 -11.92 1.15 -8.70
N ARG A 78 -13.07 0.67 -9.21
CA ARG A 78 -13.24 0.38 -10.63
C ARG A 78 -13.13 1.63 -11.50
N GLU A 79 -13.71 2.75 -11.09
CA GLU A 79 -13.55 4.05 -11.76
C GLU A 79 -12.07 4.48 -11.84
N LEU A 80 -11.28 4.15 -10.80
CA LEU A 80 -9.85 4.41 -10.74
C LEU A 80 -8.99 3.41 -11.54
N GLY A 81 -9.64 2.49 -12.30
CA GLY A 81 -8.97 1.55 -13.20
C GLY A 81 -8.50 0.25 -12.56
N VAL A 82 -8.92 -0.04 -11.34
CA VAL A 82 -8.58 -1.28 -10.64
C VAL A 82 -9.54 -2.41 -11.02
N ASP A 83 -9.01 -3.60 -11.30
CA ASP A 83 -9.80 -4.82 -11.50
C ASP A 83 -10.08 -5.48 -10.13
N VAL A 84 -11.25 -5.19 -9.57
CA VAL A 84 -11.61 -5.52 -8.19
C VAL A 84 -12.28 -6.88 -8.09
N HIS A 85 -11.69 -7.79 -7.33
CA HIS A 85 -12.22 -9.08 -6.91
C HIS A 85 -12.50 -9.02 -5.40
N ALA A 86 -13.74 -8.81 -5.01
CA ALA A 86 -14.12 -8.54 -3.63
C ALA A 86 -15.06 -9.60 -3.06
N ALA A 87 -14.67 -10.24 -1.96
CA ALA A 87 -15.59 -10.96 -1.10
C ALA A 87 -16.46 -9.99 -0.29
N ARG A 88 -17.65 -10.42 0.12
CA ARG A 88 -18.55 -9.62 0.97
C ARG A 88 -18.60 -10.17 2.39
N ARG A 89 -18.55 -9.25 3.36
CA ARG A 89 -18.72 -9.57 4.78
C ARG A 89 -19.99 -8.91 5.29
N ASP A 90 -20.76 -9.64 6.08
CA ASP A 90 -21.99 -9.11 6.71
C ASP A 90 -21.66 -8.20 7.91
N VAL A 91 -20.91 -7.15 7.61
CA VAL A 91 -20.49 -6.09 8.54
C VAL A 91 -20.44 -4.76 7.79
N ALA A 92 -20.46 -3.64 8.54
CA ALA A 92 -20.27 -2.32 7.95
C ALA A 92 -18.84 -2.17 7.39
N GLN A 93 -18.72 -1.49 6.25
CA GLN A 93 -17.43 -1.18 5.66
C GLN A 93 -16.54 -0.42 6.66
N ARG A 94 -15.29 -0.88 6.84
CA ARG A 94 -14.29 -0.18 7.63
C ARG A 94 -14.10 1.24 7.11
N ARG A 95 -14.10 2.20 8.01
CA ARG A 95 -13.86 3.61 7.71
C ARG A 95 -12.59 4.10 8.40
N ALA A 96 -12.11 5.25 7.96
CA ALA A 96 -11.09 5.99 8.67
C ALA A 96 -11.42 7.48 8.68
N TRP A 97 -11.07 8.14 9.76
CA TRP A 97 -11.03 9.60 9.83
C TRP A 97 -9.58 10.04 9.74
N VAL A 98 -9.29 10.94 8.82
CA VAL A 98 -7.93 11.43 8.57
C VAL A 98 -7.89 12.94 8.71
N HIS A 99 -7.16 13.43 9.71
CA HIS A 99 -6.78 14.83 9.77
C HIS A 99 -5.52 15.04 8.93
N LEU A 100 -5.56 16.09 8.12
CA LEU A 100 -4.42 16.61 7.36
C LEU A 100 -4.15 18.02 7.88
N ASP A 101 -3.01 18.22 8.55
CA ASP A 101 -2.64 19.51 9.11
C ASP A 101 -1.97 20.43 8.07
N ASP A 102 -1.68 21.67 8.47
CA ASP A 102 -1.04 22.67 7.59
C ASP A 102 0.39 22.29 7.17
N GLU A 103 1.02 21.37 7.90
CA GLU A 103 2.35 20.82 7.54
C GLU A 103 2.22 19.66 6.53
N GLY A 104 0.98 19.26 6.18
CA GLY A 104 0.68 18.14 5.29
C GLY A 104 0.94 16.77 5.94
N GLU A 105 0.98 16.73 7.28
CA GLU A 105 1.06 15.46 8.00
C GLU A 105 -0.33 14.89 8.27
N ARG A 106 -0.41 13.55 8.31
CA ARG A 106 -1.65 12.84 8.53
C ARG A 106 -1.74 12.27 9.94
N THR A 107 -2.92 12.36 10.52
CA THR A 107 -3.29 11.59 11.73
C THR A 107 -4.54 10.79 11.42
N ILE A 108 -4.46 9.47 11.60
CA ILE A 108 -5.48 8.51 11.14
C ILE A 108 -6.15 7.85 12.34
N THR A 109 -7.48 7.86 12.35
CA THR A 109 -8.29 7.10 13.31
C THR A 109 -9.14 6.09 12.54
N PRO A 110 -8.76 4.81 12.50
CA PRO A 110 -9.58 3.76 11.90
C PRO A 110 -10.86 3.50 12.71
N ILE A 111 -11.97 3.18 12.03
CA ILE A 111 -13.28 2.95 12.63
C ILE A 111 -13.84 1.63 12.10
N GLY A 112 -14.13 0.70 12.99
CA GLY A 112 -14.61 -0.64 12.68
C GLY A 112 -13.49 -1.66 12.49
N GLU A 113 -13.89 -2.91 12.32
CA GLU A 113 -12.96 -4.03 12.13
C GLU A 113 -12.22 -3.94 10.79
N ARG A 114 -11.00 -4.47 10.74
CA ARG A 114 -10.26 -4.58 9.49
C ARG A 114 -10.82 -5.73 8.69
N ILE A 115 -11.45 -5.42 7.56
CA ILE A 115 -11.99 -6.41 6.64
C ILE A 115 -10.89 -6.81 5.66
N VAL A 116 -10.59 -8.12 5.59
CA VAL A 116 -9.55 -8.67 4.72
C VAL A 116 -10.08 -9.88 3.94
N PRO A 117 -9.49 -10.21 2.78
CA PRO A 117 -9.84 -11.42 2.06
C PRO A 117 -9.30 -12.65 2.78
N HIS A 118 -10.05 -13.74 2.72
CA HIS A 118 -9.66 -15.05 3.21
C HIS A 118 -9.40 -15.98 2.01
N GLY A 119 -8.44 -16.88 2.12
CA GLY A 119 -8.12 -17.79 1.03
C GLY A 119 -9.26 -18.74 0.63
N GLU A 120 -10.26 -18.94 1.50
CA GLU A 120 -11.47 -19.72 1.22
C GLU A 120 -12.57 -18.93 0.51
N ASP A 121 -12.39 -17.61 0.34
CA ASP A 121 -13.37 -16.79 -0.41
C ASP A 121 -13.46 -17.27 -1.86
N ASP A 122 -14.65 -17.21 -2.43
CA ASP A 122 -14.89 -17.51 -3.85
C ASP A 122 -14.37 -16.36 -4.74
N LEU A 123 -13.05 -16.27 -4.81
CA LEU A 123 -12.30 -15.30 -5.63
C LEU A 123 -11.43 -16.06 -6.65
N PRO A 124 -11.08 -15.46 -7.77
CA PRO A 124 -10.29 -16.11 -8.80
C PRO A 124 -8.80 -16.22 -8.43
N TRP A 125 -8.50 -16.85 -7.28
CA TRP A 125 -7.16 -16.98 -6.73
C TRP A 125 -6.13 -17.56 -7.70
N ASP A 126 -6.59 -18.38 -8.66
CA ASP A 126 -5.72 -19.01 -9.66
C ASP A 126 -5.05 -17.99 -10.59
N GLU A 127 -5.64 -16.81 -10.75
CA GLU A 127 -5.04 -15.74 -11.56
C GLU A 127 -3.70 -15.25 -10.98
N LEU A 128 -3.49 -15.39 -9.65
CA LEU A 128 -2.24 -14.97 -9.01
C LEU A 128 -1.01 -15.78 -9.47
N ALA A 129 -1.20 -17.02 -9.94
CA ALA A 129 -0.11 -17.81 -10.50
C ALA A 129 0.42 -17.24 -11.84
N GLY A 130 -0.35 -16.37 -12.46
CA GLY A 130 0.01 -15.74 -13.76
C GLY A 130 0.51 -14.30 -13.63
N VAL A 131 0.72 -13.77 -12.42
CA VAL A 131 1.23 -12.41 -12.23
C VAL A 131 2.71 -12.40 -11.90
N ASP A 132 3.40 -11.32 -12.27
CA ASP A 132 4.83 -11.16 -12.03
C ASP A 132 5.10 -10.78 -10.58
N ALA A 133 4.22 -9.98 -9.96
CA ALA A 133 4.39 -9.58 -8.56
C ALA A 133 3.05 -9.32 -7.86
N VAL A 134 3.01 -9.65 -6.56
CA VAL A 134 1.90 -9.37 -5.65
C VAL A 134 2.38 -8.51 -4.48
N TYR A 135 1.60 -7.50 -4.12
CA TYR A 135 1.76 -6.77 -2.87
C TYR A 135 0.71 -7.24 -1.86
N PHE A 136 1.17 -7.81 -0.76
CA PHE A 136 0.32 -8.32 0.31
C PHE A 136 0.26 -7.30 1.46
N THR A 137 -0.92 -6.72 1.67
CA THR A 137 -1.16 -5.74 2.74
C THR A 137 -2.12 -6.25 3.81
N GLY A 138 -2.75 -7.40 3.61
CA GLY A 138 -3.65 -8.04 4.58
C GLY A 138 -4.49 -9.14 3.96
N GLY A 139 -4.72 -10.15 4.72
CA GLY A 139 -5.46 -11.37 4.40
C GLY A 139 -5.22 -12.39 5.50
N ASP A 140 -5.80 -13.57 5.41
CA ASP A 140 -5.44 -14.70 6.25
C ASP A 140 -4.24 -15.48 5.68
N VAL A 141 -3.78 -16.51 6.39
CA VAL A 141 -2.61 -17.34 5.97
C VAL A 141 -2.90 -18.06 4.64
N ALA A 142 -4.13 -18.46 4.38
CA ALA A 142 -4.50 -19.11 3.13
C ALA A 142 -4.46 -18.11 1.94
N ALA A 143 -4.92 -16.87 2.13
CA ALA A 143 -4.80 -15.80 1.15
C ALA A 143 -3.33 -15.44 0.87
N LEU A 144 -2.46 -15.44 1.91
CA LEU A 144 -1.01 -15.29 1.76
C LEU A 144 -0.40 -16.43 0.93
N GLY A 145 -0.84 -17.66 1.17
CA GLY A 145 -0.44 -18.83 0.38
C GLY A 145 -0.84 -18.71 -1.10
N HIS A 146 -2.01 -18.16 -1.40
CA HIS A 146 -2.40 -17.84 -2.79
C HIS A 146 -1.51 -16.74 -3.39
N ALA A 147 -1.21 -15.68 -2.62
CA ALA A 147 -0.34 -14.61 -3.05
C ALA A 147 1.09 -15.09 -3.39
N ARG A 148 1.62 -16.09 -2.66
CA ARG A 148 2.94 -16.70 -2.92
C ARG A 148 3.03 -17.40 -4.27
N ARG A 149 1.92 -17.71 -4.92
CA ARG A 149 1.94 -18.34 -6.25
C ARG A 149 2.44 -17.42 -7.35
N ALA A 150 2.47 -16.13 -7.11
CA ALA A 150 3.12 -15.15 -7.98
C ALA A 150 4.63 -15.33 -8.01
N ARG A 151 5.28 -14.80 -9.06
CA ARG A 151 6.73 -14.88 -9.20
C ARG A 151 7.47 -14.10 -8.09
N ARG A 152 6.91 -12.95 -7.68
CA ARG A 152 7.41 -12.13 -6.59
C ARG A 152 6.31 -11.82 -5.59
N LEU A 153 6.61 -11.94 -4.30
CA LEU A 153 5.73 -11.58 -3.21
C LEU A 153 6.38 -10.52 -2.33
N VAL A 154 5.80 -9.33 -2.33
CA VAL A 154 6.22 -8.22 -1.46
C VAL A 154 5.14 -7.99 -0.40
N ALA A 155 5.54 -7.76 0.84
CA ALA A 155 4.60 -7.53 1.93
C ALA A 155 4.95 -6.29 2.76
N THR A 156 4.02 -5.91 3.64
CA THR A 156 4.20 -4.85 4.64
C THR A 156 4.06 -5.42 6.04
N PRO A 157 4.77 -4.86 7.05
CA PRO A 157 4.60 -5.23 8.46
C PRO A 157 3.18 -5.08 9.00
N ARG A 158 2.32 -4.31 8.32
CA ARG A 158 0.89 -4.20 8.67
C ARG A 158 0.13 -5.53 8.56
N ALA A 159 0.73 -6.53 7.92
CA ALA A 159 0.25 -7.90 7.84
C ALA A 159 1.06 -8.88 8.70
N TYR A 160 1.86 -8.38 9.67
CA TYR A 160 2.79 -9.17 10.47
C TYR A 160 2.14 -10.41 11.11
N ASP A 161 0.98 -10.25 11.74
CA ASP A 161 0.28 -11.36 12.42
C ASP A 161 -0.11 -12.49 11.45
N THR A 162 -0.30 -12.19 10.16
CA THR A 162 -0.56 -13.21 9.13
C THR A 162 0.74 -13.82 8.61
N ILE A 163 1.79 -13.03 8.48
CA ILE A 163 3.08 -13.47 7.90
C ILE A 163 3.85 -14.31 8.92
N ALA A 164 3.90 -13.85 10.17
CA ALA A 164 4.64 -14.52 11.23
C ALA A 164 4.11 -15.94 11.48
N GLY A 165 5.00 -16.91 11.39
CA GLY A 165 4.65 -18.33 11.57
C GLY A 165 3.87 -18.96 10.42
N SER A 166 3.66 -18.27 9.30
CA SER A 166 3.00 -18.84 8.11
C SER A 166 3.88 -19.84 7.35
N GLY A 167 5.19 -19.71 7.47
CA GLY A 167 6.16 -20.49 6.68
C GLY A 167 6.22 -20.06 5.20
N VAL A 168 5.65 -18.90 4.84
CA VAL A 168 5.62 -18.38 3.46
C VAL A 168 6.83 -17.48 3.22
N ASP A 169 7.62 -17.80 2.18
CA ASP A 169 8.76 -16.97 1.77
C ASP A 169 8.31 -15.64 1.18
N LEU A 170 8.98 -14.55 1.54
CA LEU A 170 8.79 -13.23 0.98
C LEU A 170 10.02 -12.81 0.18
N ASP A 171 9.82 -12.40 -1.08
CA ASP A 171 10.89 -11.78 -1.88
C ASP A 171 11.30 -10.41 -1.30
N ALA A 172 10.36 -9.66 -0.69
CA ALA A 172 10.69 -8.44 0.02
C ALA A 172 9.67 -8.06 1.09
N LEU A 173 10.16 -7.41 2.16
CA LEU A 173 9.35 -6.70 3.16
C LEU A 173 9.67 -5.21 3.07
N VAL A 174 8.65 -4.38 2.80
CA VAL A 174 8.79 -2.92 2.76
C VAL A 174 8.20 -2.32 4.04
N ARG A 175 9.03 -1.62 4.82
CA ARG A 175 8.65 -1.03 6.11
C ARG A 175 9.07 0.43 6.25
N SER A 176 8.51 1.10 7.24
CA SER A 176 8.98 2.41 7.68
C SER A 176 10.01 2.26 8.80
N ALA A 177 11.16 2.92 8.67
CA ALA A 177 12.14 3.03 9.74
C ALA A 177 11.70 3.99 10.86
N LYS A 178 10.67 4.82 10.60
CA LYS A 178 10.20 5.87 11.53
C LYS A 178 8.91 5.50 12.25
N ASP A 179 8.13 4.55 11.73
CA ASP A 179 6.91 4.08 12.38
C ASP A 179 7.26 3.06 13.48
N PRO A 180 6.99 3.36 14.77
CA PRO A 180 7.32 2.44 15.85
C PRO A 180 6.66 1.06 15.72
N GLY A 181 5.50 0.97 15.06
CA GLY A 181 4.79 -0.28 14.81
C GLY A 181 5.36 -1.12 13.66
N GLU A 182 6.37 -0.60 12.94
CA GLU A 182 7.01 -1.29 11.82
C GLU A 182 8.52 -1.50 12.01
N GLN A 183 9.09 -0.87 13.05
CA GLN A 183 10.52 -1.03 13.34
C GLN A 183 10.83 -2.47 13.70
N HIS A 184 11.89 -3.03 13.09
CA HIS A 184 12.36 -4.39 13.35
C HIS A 184 11.32 -5.50 13.10
N ALA A 185 10.31 -5.24 12.28
CA ALA A 185 9.27 -6.23 11.98
C ALA A 185 9.79 -7.48 11.26
N GLU A 186 10.96 -7.41 10.63
CA GLU A 186 11.66 -8.57 10.05
C GLU A 186 12.23 -9.51 11.09
N GLU A 187 12.52 -9.03 12.31
CA GLU A 187 13.04 -9.82 13.40
C GLU A 187 11.96 -10.77 13.94
N GLY A 188 12.05 -12.02 13.68
CA GLY A 188 11.06 -13.03 14.11
C GLY A 188 10.20 -13.56 12.97
N LEU A 189 10.41 -13.13 11.74
CA LEU A 189 9.87 -13.83 10.58
C LEU A 189 10.74 -15.05 10.26
N ASP A 190 10.08 -16.19 10.07
CA ASP A 190 10.70 -17.45 9.67
C ASP A 190 9.81 -18.11 8.59
N PRO A 191 10.28 -18.20 7.34
CA PRO A 191 11.58 -17.73 6.83
C PRO A 191 11.74 -16.21 6.86
N ALA A 192 13.00 -15.74 6.95
CA ALA A 192 13.31 -14.34 6.82
C ALA A 192 13.06 -13.85 5.37
N PRO A 193 12.62 -12.59 5.15
CA PRO A 193 12.49 -12.06 3.80
C PRO A 193 13.84 -12.00 3.06
N ASP A 194 13.85 -12.30 1.75
CA ASP A 194 15.05 -12.19 0.91
C ASP A 194 15.60 -10.75 0.92
N LEU A 195 14.71 -9.77 1.03
CA LEU A 195 15.06 -8.35 1.03
C LEU A 195 14.19 -7.57 2.03
N VAL A 196 14.80 -6.76 2.86
CA VAL A 196 14.12 -5.77 3.71
C VAL A 196 14.43 -4.37 3.20
N VAL A 197 13.39 -3.58 2.92
CA VAL A 197 13.49 -2.20 2.46
C VAL A 197 12.89 -1.29 3.53
N ALA A 198 13.73 -0.48 4.17
CA ALA A 198 13.35 0.41 5.27
C ALA A 198 13.36 1.88 4.82
N THR A 199 12.17 2.48 4.64
CA THR A 199 12.02 3.87 4.22
C THR A 199 12.20 4.84 5.38
N ALA A 200 12.93 5.94 5.18
CA ALA A 200 13.18 6.98 6.19
C ALA A 200 12.64 8.37 5.77
N GLY A 201 11.64 8.41 4.88
CA GLY A 201 11.04 9.65 4.36
C GLY A 201 12.06 10.48 3.57
N LYS A 202 12.22 11.77 3.90
CA LYS A 202 13.14 12.68 3.20
C LYS A 202 14.63 12.26 3.26
N GLU A 203 14.98 11.34 4.13
CA GLU A 203 16.35 10.83 4.26
C GLU A 203 16.65 9.68 3.28
N GLY A 204 15.62 9.22 2.53
CA GLY A 204 15.70 8.06 1.66
C GLY A 204 15.41 6.77 2.41
N GLY A 205 16.41 5.90 2.52
CA GLY A 205 16.26 4.65 3.24
C GLY A 205 17.46 3.72 3.09
N GLU A 206 17.30 2.52 3.62
CA GLU A 206 18.28 1.45 3.53
C GLU A 206 17.62 0.12 3.21
N TRP A 207 18.38 -0.77 2.59
CA TRP A 207 17.94 -2.15 2.36
C TRP A 207 18.96 -3.15 2.87
N ILE A 208 18.47 -4.33 3.23
CA ILE A 208 19.26 -5.47 3.71
C ILE A 208 18.81 -6.70 2.95
N GLY A 209 19.73 -7.35 2.25
CA GLY A 209 19.51 -8.64 1.58
C GLY A 209 19.69 -9.83 2.52
N GLU A 210 19.16 -11.00 2.14
CA GLU A 210 19.33 -12.27 2.84
C GLU A 210 20.81 -12.62 3.06
N ASP A 211 21.67 -12.35 2.06
CA ASP A 211 23.13 -12.54 2.11
C ASP A 211 23.85 -11.52 3.01
N ARG A 212 23.10 -10.68 3.73
CA ARG A 212 23.56 -9.56 4.56
C ARG A 212 24.23 -8.43 3.76
N SER A 213 24.09 -8.40 2.44
CA SER A 213 24.39 -7.21 1.67
C SER A 213 23.48 -6.06 2.11
N THR A 214 24.01 -4.83 2.06
CA THR A 214 23.26 -3.64 2.46
C THR A 214 23.51 -2.53 1.48
N GLY A 215 22.53 -1.65 1.33
CA GLY A 215 22.68 -0.43 0.55
C GLY A 215 21.79 0.68 1.09
N LYS A 216 22.05 1.90 0.61
CA LYS A 216 21.26 3.08 0.96
C LYS A 216 20.90 3.84 -0.30
N TRP A 217 19.73 4.47 -0.28
CA TRP A 217 19.34 5.39 -1.34
C TRP A 217 18.93 6.73 -0.77
N LYS A 218 19.00 7.77 -1.58
CA LYS A 218 18.48 9.09 -1.24
C LYS A 218 17.03 9.21 -1.67
N ALA A 219 16.24 9.96 -0.92
CA ALA A 219 14.89 10.32 -1.34
C ALA A 219 14.93 11.07 -2.67
N ALA A 220 13.97 10.80 -3.55
CA ALA A 220 13.77 11.60 -4.74
C ALA A 220 13.33 13.02 -4.35
N GLU A 221 13.68 14.00 -5.18
CA GLU A 221 13.22 15.38 -5.03
C GLU A 221 11.70 15.45 -5.23
N LEU A 222 11.04 16.32 -4.46
CA LEU A 222 9.62 16.60 -4.65
C LEU A 222 9.44 17.33 -6.00
N PRO A 223 8.47 16.91 -6.82
CA PRO A 223 8.18 17.58 -8.08
C PRO A 223 7.52 18.97 -7.92
N GLY A 224 7.16 19.34 -6.70
CA GLY A 224 6.49 20.57 -6.35
C GLY A 224 6.38 20.76 -4.84
N PRO A 225 5.57 21.72 -4.38
CA PRO A 225 5.28 21.90 -2.96
C PRO A 225 4.74 20.61 -2.34
N LYS A 226 5.04 20.37 -1.06
CA LYS A 226 4.44 19.26 -0.31
C LYS A 226 2.92 19.43 -0.24
N GLY A 227 2.18 18.41 -0.63
CA GLY A 227 0.72 18.29 -0.48
C GLY A 227 0.38 17.63 0.85
N ASP A 228 0.20 16.31 0.85
CA ASP A 228 -0.02 15.54 2.09
C ASP A 228 0.66 14.17 2.05
N SER A 229 0.88 13.62 3.25
CA SER A 229 1.63 12.38 3.43
C SER A 229 0.79 11.10 3.30
N TYR A 230 -0.54 11.19 3.04
CA TYR A 230 -1.39 10.01 2.94
C TYR A 230 -1.07 9.19 1.70
N GLY A 231 -0.79 7.90 1.87
CA GLY A 231 -0.53 6.96 0.78
C GLY A 231 0.86 7.05 0.13
N ALA A 232 1.75 7.94 0.60
CA ALA A 232 3.10 8.05 0.02
C ALA A 232 3.93 6.76 0.22
N GLY A 233 3.83 6.12 1.38
CA GLY A 233 4.46 4.83 1.65
C GLY A 233 3.89 3.69 0.82
N ASP A 234 2.56 3.66 0.65
CA ASP A 234 1.89 2.63 -0.15
C ASP A 234 2.23 2.78 -1.64
N SER A 235 2.33 4.03 -2.14
CA SER A 235 2.76 4.31 -3.52
C SER A 235 4.23 3.93 -3.75
N PHE A 236 5.10 4.17 -2.77
CA PHE A 236 6.48 3.69 -2.80
C PHE A 236 6.52 2.16 -2.90
N ALA A 237 5.86 1.45 -1.99
CA ALA A 237 5.87 -0.01 -1.93
C ALA A 237 5.27 -0.66 -3.20
N ALA A 238 4.19 -0.08 -3.72
CA ALA A 238 3.57 -0.51 -4.98
C ALA A 238 4.54 -0.35 -6.17
N ALA A 239 5.19 0.80 -6.31
CA ALA A 239 6.14 1.05 -7.39
C ALA A 239 7.40 0.18 -7.25
N PHE A 240 7.87 -0.06 -6.02
CA PHE A 240 8.97 -0.99 -5.75
C PHE A 240 8.62 -2.42 -6.20
N MET A 241 7.46 -2.92 -5.78
CA MET A 241 6.97 -4.24 -6.17
C MET A 241 6.81 -4.35 -7.70
N PHE A 242 6.24 -3.33 -8.37
CA PHE A 242 6.13 -3.27 -9.83
C PHE A 242 7.51 -3.40 -10.50
N ALA A 243 8.51 -2.67 -9.99
CA ALA A 243 9.87 -2.71 -10.51
C ALA A 243 10.54 -4.09 -10.34
N LEU A 244 10.33 -4.74 -9.17
CA LEU A 244 10.79 -6.12 -8.95
C LEU A 244 10.09 -7.10 -9.90
N GLY A 245 8.78 -6.91 -10.12
CA GLY A 245 8.01 -7.69 -11.09
C GLY A 245 8.49 -7.53 -12.53
N ALA A 246 9.06 -6.38 -12.86
CA ALA A 246 9.67 -6.08 -14.15
C ALA A 246 11.17 -6.42 -14.23
N ASP A 247 11.72 -7.10 -13.22
CA ASP A 247 13.14 -7.52 -13.10
C ASP A 247 14.14 -6.36 -13.17
N LEU A 248 13.78 -5.18 -12.65
CA LEU A 248 14.73 -4.09 -12.51
C LEU A 248 15.79 -4.41 -11.43
N PRO A 249 17.04 -3.97 -11.65
CA PRO A 249 18.05 -3.94 -10.59
C PRO A 249 17.55 -3.18 -9.36
N ILE A 250 18.02 -3.55 -8.17
CA ILE A 250 17.53 -2.97 -6.90
C ILE A 250 17.63 -1.45 -6.85
N ASP A 251 18.74 -0.88 -7.35
CA ASP A 251 18.94 0.57 -7.33
C ASP A 251 17.91 1.29 -8.22
N ASP A 252 17.60 0.74 -9.39
CA ASP A 252 16.60 1.27 -10.31
C ASP A 252 15.18 1.10 -9.72
N ALA A 253 14.90 -0.04 -9.07
CA ALA A 253 13.64 -0.29 -8.39
C ALA A 253 13.41 0.71 -7.25
N LEU A 254 14.44 0.98 -6.43
CA LEU A 254 14.39 1.96 -5.36
C LEU A 254 14.27 3.40 -5.87
N ALA A 255 14.94 3.72 -6.99
CA ALA A 255 14.81 5.02 -7.64
C ALA A 255 13.37 5.28 -8.12
N LEU A 256 12.74 4.30 -8.80
CA LEU A 256 11.33 4.39 -9.22
C LEU A 256 10.39 4.50 -8.01
N ALA A 257 10.57 3.65 -7.01
CA ALA A 257 9.78 3.67 -5.78
C ALA A 257 9.89 5.02 -5.04
N SER A 258 11.10 5.56 -4.93
CA SER A 258 11.36 6.85 -4.30
C SER A 258 10.67 8.00 -5.04
N ARG A 259 10.68 7.98 -6.38
CA ARG A 259 9.92 8.92 -7.21
C ARG A 259 8.42 8.80 -6.96
N ALA A 260 7.88 7.58 -6.91
CA ALA A 260 6.45 7.36 -6.66
C ALA A 260 6.02 7.92 -5.29
N GLY A 261 6.81 7.68 -4.24
CA GLY A 261 6.57 8.25 -2.92
C GLY A 261 6.65 9.78 -2.90
N ALA A 262 7.67 10.36 -3.55
CA ALA A 262 7.87 11.81 -3.63
C ALA A 262 6.75 12.51 -4.43
N HIS A 263 6.35 11.95 -5.57
CA HIS A 263 5.25 12.47 -6.38
C HIS A 263 3.92 12.42 -5.62
N LYS A 264 3.63 11.29 -4.93
CA LYS A 264 2.44 11.18 -4.10
C LYS A 264 2.45 12.21 -2.95
N LEU A 265 3.61 12.43 -2.32
CA LEU A 265 3.76 13.41 -1.24
C LEU A 265 3.55 14.87 -1.71
N ALA A 266 3.81 15.18 -2.98
CA ALA A 266 3.50 16.48 -3.60
C ALA A 266 2.03 16.58 -4.06
N GLY A 267 1.32 15.47 -4.13
CA GLY A 267 -0.10 15.39 -4.47
C GLY A 267 -1.00 15.63 -3.26
N ARG A 268 -2.31 15.47 -3.49
CA ARG A 268 -3.36 15.69 -2.51
C ARG A 268 -4.20 14.41 -2.36
N ALA A 269 -4.68 14.15 -1.14
CA ALA A 269 -5.51 12.99 -0.81
C ALA A 269 -4.86 11.64 -1.20
N ALA A 270 -5.66 10.62 -1.52
CA ALA A 270 -5.15 9.27 -1.71
C ALA A 270 -4.39 9.08 -3.04
N TYR A 271 -4.77 9.79 -4.13
CA TYR A 271 -4.40 9.38 -5.49
C TYR A 271 -3.77 10.45 -6.37
N ASP A 272 -3.82 11.73 -5.95
CA ASP A 272 -3.13 12.80 -6.66
C ASP A 272 -1.62 12.60 -6.60
N GLY A 273 -0.94 12.90 -7.70
CA GLY A 273 0.51 12.78 -7.82
C GLY A 273 1.02 11.35 -7.98
N GLN A 274 0.17 10.32 -7.91
CA GLN A 274 0.62 8.96 -8.21
C GLN A 274 1.17 8.86 -9.64
N LEU A 275 2.32 8.19 -9.80
CA LEU A 275 2.96 7.99 -11.11
C LEU A 275 2.07 7.18 -12.06
N THR A 276 2.20 7.46 -13.33
CA THR A 276 1.53 6.77 -14.43
C THR A 276 2.53 6.05 -15.34
N ALA A 277 2.06 5.27 -16.27
CA ALA A 277 2.91 4.63 -17.29
C ALA A 277 3.69 5.65 -18.15
N ALA A 278 3.23 6.90 -18.23
CA ALA A 278 3.94 7.96 -18.95
C ALA A 278 5.16 8.50 -18.19
N ASP A 279 5.28 8.18 -16.91
CA ASP A 279 6.37 8.61 -16.04
C ASP A 279 7.50 7.55 -15.97
N LEU A 280 7.31 6.38 -16.60
CA LEU A 280 8.29 5.30 -16.70
C LEU A 280 9.28 5.58 -17.85
#